data_c68c210a1dfd5a42b83dd9da835102db
#
_entry.id   c68c210a1dfd5a42b83dd9da835102db
#
_cell.length_a   1.000
_cell.length_b   1.000
_cell.length_c   1.000
_cell.angle_alpha   90.00
_cell.angle_beta   90.00
_cell.angle_gamma   90.00
#
_symmetry.space_group_name_H-M   'P 1'
#
loop_
_entity.id
_entity.type
_entity.pdbx_description
1 polymer ?
#
loop_
_entity_poly.entity_id
_entity_poly.type
_entity_poly.pdbx_seq_one_letter_code
_entity_poly.pdbx_strand_id
1 'polypeptide(L)'
;MPKKAYLCPMLTRLRILIAIIALCIVAGCNQRPATDTHIFDTIAYAPQQASGFVIECDKDNNTIIRVTRPWQGKAPVEQSLAIFNTQEAAVGYNGQYIVGHAKRVVCMSSSYIAMLDAIGKSDAIVGVSGKQYIFNKTISQNSDIKDIGYDSNIDYEALLTLRPDIVLMYGITSEDSTVTAKLRELKIPYLYLGDYTEQSPLGKAEWVVAIGEIVGCRAYAEQVFDDIVARYNAIKAKVINTDRPKVMFNLPYQDVWYMPSDDSYIVRLIEDAGGEYIYKGHNPSGGSRGISLEEALILVNRADIWLNPSQVLSLDELRAVAPHFANSEVVRSGRVYNNNRIRTQYGGSDFWESAIVRPDVVLSDLTTIISGNESNLYYHHKLH
;
A
#
# COMPACT_ATOMS: atom_id res chain seq x y z
N MET A 1 -61.65 -44.26 -56.05
CA MET A 1 -60.26 -44.04 -56.40
C MET A 1 -59.69 -43.09 -55.36
N PRO A 2 -58.69 -43.51 -54.50
CA PRO A 2 -58.11 -42.64 -53.48
C PRO A 2 -57.04 -41.78 -54.09
N LYS A 3 -57.08 -40.46 -53.83
CA LYS A 3 -56.02 -39.50 -54.20
C LYS A 3 -54.78 -39.70 -53.32
N LYS A 4 -53.67 -40.11 -53.86
CA LYS A 4 -52.36 -40.12 -53.20
C LYS A 4 -51.88 -38.66 -53.02
N ALA A 5 -51.74 -38.23 -51.77
CA ALA A 5 -51.11 -36.98 -51.41
C ALA A 5 -49.59 -37.15 -51.49
N TYR A 6 -48.96 -36.48 -52.45
CA TYR A 6 -47.49 -36.38 -52.51
C TYR A 6 -47.00 -35.37 -51.47
N LEU A 7 -46.43 -35.83 -50.37
CA LEU A 7 -45.71 -34.97 -49.42
C LEU A 7 -44.48 -34.37 -50.13
N CYS A 8 -44.44 -33.05 -50.14
CA CYS A 8 -43.35 -32.28 -50.76
C CYS A 8 -42.01 -32.59 -50.09
N PRO A 9 -40.96 -33.04 -50.82
CA PRO A 9 -39.64 -33.40 -50.27
C PRO A 9 -38.94 -32.24 -49.55
N MET A 10 -39.39 -31.02 -49.77
CA MET A 10 -38.88 -29.81 -49.14
C MET A 10 -39.24 -29.74 -47.64
N LEU A 11 -40.44 -30.20 -47.24
CA LEU A 11 -40.88 -30.24 -45.85
C LEU A 11 -40.11 -31.28 -45.03
N THR A 12 -39.69 -32.38 -45.63
CA THR A 12 -38.92 -33.41 -44.97
C THR A 12 -37.48 -32.93 -44.70
N ARG A 13 -36.86 -32.22 -45.69
CA ARG A 13 -35.53 -31.60 -45.50
C ARG A 13 -35.53 -30.50 -44.46
N LEU A 14 -36.57 -29.66 -44.38
CA LEU A 14 -36.71 -28.63 -43.39
C LEU A 14 -36.86 -29.20 -41.96
N ARG A 15 -37.62 -30.30 -41.80
CA ARG A 15 -37.73 -31.01 -40.51
C ARG A 15 -36.41 -31.64 -40.03
N ILE A 16 -35.62 -32.21 -40.95
CA ILE A 16 -34.30 -32.74 -40.64
C ILE A 16 -33.32 -31.62 -40.27
N LEU A 17 -33.37 -30.48 -40.96
CA LEU A 17 -32.53 -29.33 -40.64
C LEU A 17 -32.85 -28.74 -39.24
N ILE A 18 -34.13 -28.62 -38.92
CA ILE A 18 -34.58 -28.17 -37.59
C ILE A 18 -34.19 -29.16 -36.50
N ALA A 19 -34.24 -30.47 -36.75
CA ALA A 19 -33.84 -31.48 -35.80
C ALA A 19 -32.32 -31.46 -35.54
N ILE A 20 -31.50 -31.20 -36.58
CA ILE A 20 -30.03 -31.05 -36.43
C ILE A 20 -29.68 -29.78 -35.66
N ILE A 21 -30.37 -28.65 -35.95
CA ILE A 21 -30.15 -27.40 -35.19
C ILE A 21 -30.58 -27.56 -33.72
N ALA A 22 -31.67 -28.25 -33.45
CA ALA A 22 -32.09 -28.56 -32.08
C ALA A 22 -31.11 -29.47 -31.35
N LEU A 23 -30.49 -30.44 -32.05
CA LEU A 23 -29.46 -31.32 -31.47
C LEU A 23 -28.15 -30.58 -31.18
N CYS A 24 -27.76 -29.60 -31.98
CA CYS A 24 -26.61 -28.73 -31.74
C CYS A 24 -26.81 -27.76 -30.57
N ILE A 25 -28.05 -27.34 -30.29
CA ILE A 25 -28.36 -26.46 -29.15
C ILE A 25 -28.32 -27.25 -27.83
N VAL A 26 -28.61 -28.55 -27.84
CA VAL A 26 -28.53 -29.40 -26.63
C VAL A 26 -27.08 -29.87 -26.36
N ALA A 27 -26.20 -29.85 -27.38
CA ALA A 27 -24.77 -30.11 -27.22
C ALA A 27 -23.95 -28.83 -26.87
N GLY A 28 -24.61 -27.66 -26.77
CA GLY A 28 -24.05 -26.42 -26.26
C GLY A 28 -23.71 -26.63 -24.79
N CYS A 29 -22.42 -26.67 -24.54
CA CYS A 29 -21.72 -26.81 -23.27
C CYS A 29 -22.54 -26.42 -22.04
N ASN A 30 -22.97 -27.41 -21.30
CA ASN A 30 -23.21 -27.29 -19.89
C ASN A 30 -21.84 -27.17 -19.18
N GLN A 31 -21.11 -26.09 -19.46
CA GLN A 31 -20.09 -25.64 -18.52
C GLN A 31 -20.86 -25.15 -17.30
N ARG A 32 -21.15 -26.09 -16.37
CA ARG A 32 -21.38 -25.69 -15.00
C ARG A 32 -20.21 -24.79 -14.65
N PRO A 33 -20.44 -23.60 -14.07
CA PRO A 33 -19.33 -22.86 -13.50
C PRO A 33 -18.60 -23.87 -12.60
N ALA A 34 -17.32 -24.06 -12.84
CA ALA A 34 -16.51 -24.93 -11.99
C ALA A 34 -16.71 -24.37 -10.58
N THR A 35 -17.35 -25.13 -9.72
CA THR A 35 -17.41 -24.77 -8.30
C THR A 35 -15.96 -24.77 -7.86
N ASP A 36 -15.49 -23.61 -7.41
CA ASP A 36 -14.16 -23.48 -6.84
C ASP A 36 -14.07 -24.52 -5.71
N THR A 37 -13.23 -25.52 -5.90
CA THR A 37 -13.08 -26.63 -4.97
C THR A 37 -12.02 -26.32 -3.89
N HIS A 38 -11.37 -25.16 -3.98
CA HIS A 38 -10.33 -24.76 -3.06
C HIS A 38 -10.95 -24.08 -1.82
N ILE A 39 -10.77 -24.70 -0.68
CA ILE A 39 -11.25 -24.21 0.62
C ILE A 39 -10.03 -23.82 1.44
N PHE A 40 -9.85 -22.51 1.62
CA PHE A 40 -8.86 -21.93 2.53
C PHE A 40 -9.58 -21.55 3.82
N ASP A 41 -9.58 -22.46 4.80
CA ASP A 41 -10.36 -22.34 6.04
C ASP A 41 -9.51 -22.36 7.32
N THR A 42 -8.22 -22.52 7.16
CA THR A 42 -7.27 -22.52 8.27
C THR A 42 -6.45 -21.25 8.26
N ILE A 43 -6.41 -20.51 9.38
CA ILE A 43 -5.60 -19.30 9.51
C ILE A 43 -4.13 -19.70 9.62
N ALA A 44 -3.35 -19.31 8.61
CA ALA A 44 -1.91 -19.48 8.57
C ALA A 44 -1.17 -18.30 9.24
N TYR A 45 -1.75 -17.09 9.14
CA TYR A 45 -1.27 -15.90 9.86
C TYR A 45 -2.41 -14.90 10.06
N ALA A 46 -2.64 -14.50 11.30
CA ALA A 46 -3.54 -13.41 11.67
C ALA A 46 -2.69 -12.22 12.17
N PRO A 47 -2.72 -11.06 11.51
CA PRO A 47 -1.97 -9.89 11.95
C PRO A 47 -2.37 -9.45 13.36
N GLN A 48 -1.41 -8.95 14.12
CA GLN A 48 -1.60 -8.45 15.48
C GLN A 48 -1.79 -6.92 15.52
N GLN A 49 -1.26 -6.20 14.57
CA GLN A 49 -1.26 -4.74 14.50
C GLN A 49 -1.94 -4.23 13.24
N ALA A 50 -1.77 -4.91 12.11
CA ALA A 50 -2.47 -4.61 10.88
C ALA A 50 -3.92 -5.11 10.93
N SER A 51 -4.77 -4.45 10.16
CA SER A 51 -6.19 -4.79 10.06
C SER A 51 -6.65 -5.11 8.64
N GLY A 52 -5.76 -4.88 7.68
CA GLY A 52 -6.09 -4.90 6.26
C GLY A 52 -5.85 -6.24 5.56
N PHE A 53 -5.27 -7.25 6.20
CA PHE A 53 -5.03 -8.54 5.56
C PHE A 53 -5.13 -9.72 6.54
N VAL A 54 -5.24 -10.93 5.97
CA VAL A 54 -5.09 -12.22 6.64
C VAL A 54 -4.50 -13.22 5.67
N ILE A 55 -3.76 -14.20 6.17
CA ILE A 55 -3.25 -15.32 5.37
C ILE A 55 -3.93 -16.60 5.86
N GLU A 56 -4.62 -17.27 4.96
CA GLU A 56 -5.27 -18.55 5.20
C GLU A 56 -4.59 -19.64 4.39
N CYS A 57 -4.75 -20.90 4.78
CA CYS A 57 -4.26 -22.05 4.03
C CYS A 57 -5.33 -23.12 3.89
N ASP A 58 -5.14 -23.96 2.88
CA ASP A 58 -5.86 -25.19 2.70
C ASP A 58 -5.13 -26.38 3.38
N LYS A 59 -5.73 -27.56 3.31
CA LYS A 59 -5.18 -28.81 3.86
C LYS A 59 -3.84 -29.23 3.24
N ASP A 60 -3.51 -28.75 2.05
CA ASP A 60 -2.30 -29.07 1.30
C ASP A 60 -1.22 -27.98 1.43
N ASN A 61 -1.44 -27.02 2.38
CA ASN A 61 -0.58 -25.85 2.63
C ASN A 61 -0.41 -24.92 1.42
N ASN A 62 -1.38 -24.91 0.50
CA ASN A 62 -1.49 -23.77 -0.40
C ASN A 62 -2.06 -22.60 0.41
N THR A 63 -1.66 -21.37 0.11
CA THR A 63 -2.07 -20.21 0.91
C THR A 63 -2.85 -19.21 0.08
N ILE A 64 -3.63 -18.37 0.75
CA ILE A 64 -4.30 -17.23 0.16
C ILE A 64 -4.11 -16.01 1.06
N ILE A 65 -3.67 -14.92 0.46
CA ILE A 65 -3.63 -13.61 1.11
C ILE A 65 -4.94 -12.90 0.76
N ARG A 66 -5.75 -12.58 1.78
CA ARG A 66 -6.95 -11.74 1.62
C ARG A 66 -6.66 -10.36 2.12
N VAL A 67 -6.89 -9.37 1.25
CA VAL A 67 -6.76 -7.94 1.56
C VAL A 67 -8.15 -7.35 1.63
N THR A 68 -8.54 -6.87 2.80
CA THR A 68 -9.90 -6.39 3.08
C THR A 68 -10.04 -4.88 2.98
N ARG A 69 -8.92 -4.15 2.95
CA ARG A 69 -8.86 -2.67 2.85
C ARG A 69 -7.71 -2.23 1.97
N PRO A 70 -7.77 -2.53 0.66
CA PRO A 70 -6.67 -2.18 -0.25
C PRO A 70 -6.54 -0.66 -0.52
N TRP A 71 -7.57 0.14 -0.20
CA TRP A 71 -7.60 1.61 -0.32
C TRP A 71 -8.61 2.24 0.66
N GLN A 72 -8.57 3.56 0.77
CA GLN A 72 -9.52 4.32 1.59
C GLN A 72 -10.91 4.28 0.95
N GLY A 73 -11.94 4.05 1.76
CA GLY A 73 -13.34 4.03 1.31
C GLY A 73 -14.28 3.47 2.36
N LYS A 74 -15.59 3.66 2.14
CA LYS A 74 -16.63 3.17 3.06
C LYS A 74 -17.10 1.74 2.75
N ALA A 75 -16.96 1.30 1.50
CA ALA A 75 -17.36 -0.04 1.11
C ALA A 75 -16.21 -1.03 1.40
N PRO A 76 -16.50 -2.17 2.03
CA PRO A 76 -15.52 -3.23 2.15
C PRO A 76 -15.21 -3.74 0.73
N VAL A 77 -13.93 -3.78 0.40
CA VAL A 77 -13.44 -4.37 -0.85
C VAL A 77 -12.48 -5.48 -0.45
N GLU A 78 -12.68 -6.65 -0.99
CA GLU A 78 -11.78 -7.76 -0.79
C GLU A 78 -11.04 -8.05 -2.10
N GLN A 79 -9.74 -8.15 -2.00
CA GLN A 79 -8.89 -8.70 -3.04
C GLN A 79 -8.11 -9.88 -2.47
N SER A 80 -7.79 -10.83 -3.31
CA SER A 80 -7.04 -11.99 -2.86
C SER A 80 -6.03 -12.46 -3.91
N LEU A 81 -4.96 -13.07 -3.40
CA LEU A 81 -3.95 -13.76 -4.19
C LEU A 81 -3.72 -15.14 -3.56
N ALA A 82 -4.00 -16.20 -4.31
CA ALA A 82 -3.65 -17.55 -3.90
C ALA A 82 -2.22 -17.90 -4.33
N ILE A 83 -1.54 -18.69 -3.53
CA ILE A 83 -0.19 -19.20 -3.76
C ILE A 83 -0.27 -20.72 -3.70
N PHE A 84 -0.17 -21.35 -4.87
CA PHE A 84 -0.24 -22.81 -4.98
C PHE A 84 1.17 -23.41 -5.06
N ASN A 85 1.37 -24.53 -4.40
CA ASN A 85 2.65 -25.23 -4.41
C ASN A 85 3.00 -25.81 -5.79
N THR A 86 1.99 -26.22 -6.57
CA THR A 86 2.16 -26.76 -7.93
C THR A 86 1.07 -26.27 -8.87
N GLN A 87 1.30 -26.41 -10.18
CA GLN A 87 0.31 -26.06 -11.21
C GLN A 87 -0.94 -26.95 -11.12
N GLU A 88 -0.77 -28.21 -10.74
CA GLU A 88 -1.88 -29.16 -10.57
C GLU A 88 -2.78 -28.76 -9.42
N ALA A 89 -2.19 -28.22 -8.33
CA ALA A 89 -2.95 -27.72 -7.19
C ALA A 89 -3.82 -26.50 -7.54
N ALA A 90 -3.44 -25.72 -8.56
CA ALA A 90 -4.20 -24.53 -8.98
C ALA A 90 -5.35 -24.86 -9.95
N VAL A 91 -5.48 -26.13 -10.40
CA VAL A 91 -6.53 -26.49 -11.37
C VAL A 91 -7.92 -26.31 -10.78
N GLY A 92 -8.76 -25.54 -11.47
CA GLY A 92 -10.13 -25.23 -11.04
C GLY A 92 -10.26 -23.98 -10.18
N TYR A 93 -9.16 -23.33 -9.79
CA TYR A 93 -9.20 -22.05 -9.10
C TYR A 93 -9.52 -20.89 -10.07
N ASN A 94 -10.46 -20.04 -9.71
CA ASN A 94 -10.95 -18.96 -10.59
C ASN A 94 -10.45 -17.56 -10.19
N GLY A 95 -9.72 -17.43 -9.06
CA GLY A 95 -9.15 -16.17 -8.59
C GLY A 95 -7.77 -15.87 -9.18
N GLN A 96 -7.15 -14.79 -8.73
CA GLN A 96 -5.75 -14.52 -9.03
C GLN A 96 -4.85 -15.45 -8.22
N TYR A 97 -3.84 -15.99 -8.86
CA TYR A 97 -2.89 -16.88 -8.20
C TYR A 97 -1.50 -16.84 -8.82
N ILE A 98 -0.53 -17.30 -8.05
CA ILE A 98 0.81 -17.65 -8.50
C ILE A 98 1.10 -19.11 -8.16
N VAL A 99 2.03 -19.74 -8.89
CA VAL A 99 2.50 -21.09 -8.62
C VAL A 99 3.93 -21.04 -8.10
N GLY A 100 4.13 -21.59 -6.91
CA GLY A 100 5.32 -21.33 -6.13
C GLY A 100 5.38 -19.89 -5.62
N HIS A 101 6.47 -19.53 -4.96
CA HIS A 101 6.68 -18.17 -4.49
C HIS A 101 7.26 -17.28 -5.58
N ALA A 102 6.89 -16.00 -5.56
CA ALA A 102 7.35 -15.02 -6.53
C ALA A 102 8.87 -14.80 -6.45
N LYS A 103 9.52 -14.85 -7.60
CA LYS A 103 10.96 -14.57 -7.80
C LYS A 103 11.18 -13.33 -8.65
N ARG A 104 10.15 -12.83 -9.27
CA ARG A 104 10.18 -11.66 -10.16
C ARG A 104 9.05 -10.72 -9.79
N VAL A 105 9.37 -9.75 -8.94
CA VAL A 105 8.41 -8.81 -8.36
C VAL A 105 8.57 -7.44 -9.01
N VAL A 106 7.46 -6.82 -9.37
CA VAL A 106 7.40 -5.42 -9.75
C VAL A 106 6.77 -4.64 -8.61
N CYS A 107 7.43 -3.57 -8.14
CA CYS A 107 6.98 -2.73 -7.05
C CYS A 107 6.48 -1.38 -7.56
N MET A 108 5.20 -1.09 -7.37
CA MET A 108 4.62 0.21 -7.73
C MET A 108 4.80 1.28 -6.63
N SER A 109 5.30 0.89 -5.45
CA SER A 109 5.64 1.80 -4.36
C SER A 109 7.04 1.50 -3.82
N SER A 110 7.77 2.56 -3.42
CA SER A 110 9.08 2.42 -2.76
C SER A 110 8.99 1.76 -1.37
N SER A 111 7.84 1.83 -0.71
CA SER A 111 7.59 1.11 0.56
C SER A 111 7.69 -0.41 0.40
N TYR A 112 7.28 -0.97 -0.73
CA TYR A 112 7.39 -2.41 -1.01
C TYR A 112 8.84 -2.83 -1.27
N ILE A 113 9.63 -1.94 -1.86
CA ILE A 113 11.08 -2.12 -2.02
C ILE A 113 11.72 -2.25 -0.63
N ALA A 114 11.40 -1.35 0.28
CA ALA A 114 11.94 -1.38 1.64
C ALA A 114 11.49 -2.62 2.42
N MET A 115 10.25 -3.09 2.23
CA MET A 115 9.78 -4.34 2.85
C MET A 115 10.53 -5.56 2.31
N LEU A 116 10.75 -5.65 0.99
CA LEU A 116 11.54 -6.72 0.38
C LEU A 116 13.01 -6.67 0.82
N ASP A 117 13.58 -5.47 0.92
CA ASP A 117 14.95 -5.27 1.40
C ASP A 117 15.12 -5.71 2.87
N ALA A 118 14.15 -5.35 3.73
CA ALA A 118 14.16 -5.72 5.15
C ALA A 118 14.16 -7.23 5.39
N ILE A 119 13.57 -8.02 4.48
CA ILE A 119 13.56 -9.49 4.54
C ILE A 119 14.60 -10.15 3.63
N GLY A 120 15.58 -9.37 3.13
CA GLY A 120 16.67 -9.88 2.31
C GLY A 120 16.25 -10.42 0.93
N LYS A 121 15.17 -9.87 0.35
CA LYS A 121 14.59 -10.30 -0.93
C LYS A 121 14.63 -9.22 -2.03
N SER A 122 15.58 -8.29 -1.93
CA SER A 122 15.80 -7.27 -2.94
C SER A 122 16.14 -7.86 -4.33
N ASP A 123 16.70 -9.06 -4.36
CA ASP A 123 17.03 -9.81 -5.59
C ASP A 123 15.78 -10.25 -6.39
N ALA A 124 14.63 -10.34 -5.75
CA ALA A 124 13.37 -10.62 -6.43
C ALA A 124 12.83 -9.42 -7.23
N ILE A 125 13.31 -8.20 -6.98
CA ILE A 125 12.81 -6.99 -7.64
C ILE A 125 13.36 -6.90 -9.06
N VAL A 126 12.48 -6.89 -10.05
CA VAL A 126 12.85 -6.79 -11.47
C VAL A 126 12.39 -5.50 -12.12
N GLY A 127 11.41 -4.82 -11.53
CA GLY A 127 10.89 -3.55 -12.01
C GLY A 127 10.32 -2.70 -10.89
N VAL A 128 10.34 -1.40 -11.08
CA VAL A 128 9.88 -0.41 -10.09
C VAL A 128 9.20 0.76 -10.79
N SER A 129 8.32 1.45 -10.09
CA SER A 129 7.76 2.72 -10.52
C SER A 129 8.64 3.86 -10.06
N GLY A 130 8.99 4.77 -10.99
CA GLY A 130 9.72 6.00 -10.67
C GLY A 130 11.11 5.79 -10.09
N LYS A 131 11.92 4.99 -10.74
CA LYS A 131 13.25 4.57 -10.29
C LYS A 131 14.15 5.72 -9.82
N GLN A 132 14.04 6.89 -10.42
CA GLN A 132 14.82 8.09 -10.06
C GLN A 132 14.52 8.62 -8.65
N TYR A 133 13.35 8.31 -8.09
CA TYR A 133 12.96 8.73 -6.74
C TYR A 133 13.33 7.70 -5.66
N ILE A 134 13.82 6.51 -6.05
CA ILE A 134 14.18 5.45 -5.11
C ILE A 134 15.52 5.77 -4.46
N PHE A 135 15.52 5.77 -3.13
CA PHE A 135 16.71 6.04 -2.33
C PHE A 135 17.63 4.82 -2.24
N ASN A 136 17.07 3.61 -2.15
CA ASN A 136 17.85 2.37 -2.09
C ASN A 136 18.77 2.25 -3.31
N LYS A 137 20.09 2.38 -3.09
CA LYS A 137 21.08 2.40 -4.15
C LYS A 137 21.25 1.06 -4.85
N THR A 138 21.02 -0.05 -4.14
CA THR A 138 21.05 -1.39 -4.74
C THR A 138 19.99 -1.52 -5.83
N ILE A 139 18.84 -0.87 -5.66
CA ILE A 139 17.75 -0.88 -6.63
C ILE A 139 17.93 0.24 -7.68
N SER A 140 18.13 1.48 -7.24
CA SER A 140 18.15 2.64 -8.14
C SER A 140 19.34 2.64 -9.11
N GLN A 141 20.49 2.06 -8.72
CA GLN A 141 21.69 1.98 -9.54
C GLN A 141 21.80 0.67 -10.36
N ASN A 142 20.96 -0.32 -10.10
CA ASN A 142 21.00 -1.59 -10.83
C ASN A 142 20.36 -1.44 -12.22
N SER A 143 21.14 -1.62 -13.28
CA SER A 143 20.69 -1.51 -14.69
C SER A 143 19.67 -2.58 -15.09
N ASP A 144 19.67 -3.73 -14.41
CA ASP A 144 18.78 -4.86 -14.71
C ASP A 144 17.37 -4.64 -14.18
N ILE A 145 17.21 -3.78 -13.16
CA ILE A 145 15.91 -3.36 -12.64
C ILE A 145 15.37 -2.24 -13.52
N LYS A 146 14.21 -2.44 -14.14
CA LYS A 146 13.62 -1.48 -15.06
C LYS A 146 12.69 -0.50 -14.35
N ASP A 147 12.72 0.76 -14.80
CA ASP A 147 11.64 1.70 -14.50
C ASP A 147 10.46 1.39 -15.42
N ILE A 148 9.30 1.11 -14.86
CA ILE A 148 8.08 0.81 -15.61
C ILE A 148 7.12 1.99 -15.68
N GLY A 149 7.56 3.18 -15.32
CA GLY A 149 6.75 4.40 -15.31
C GLY A 149 5.82 4.49 -14.09
N TYR A 150 4.78 5.29 -14.21
CA TYR A 150 3.78 5.55 -13.16
C TYR A 150 2.41 5.00 -13.56
N ASP A 151 1.48 4.91 -12.62
CA ASP A 151 0.10 4.45 -12.85
C ASP A 151 -0.55 5.09 -14.06
N SER A 152 -0.33 6.40 -14.27
CA SER A 152 -0.87 7.15 -15.40
C SER A 152 -0.18 6.84 -16.74
N ASN A 153 0.99 6.20 -16.73
CA ASN A 153 1.78 5.93 -17.93
C ASN A 153 2.74 4.73 -17.72
N ILE A 154 2.15 3.55 -17.52
CA ILE A 154 2.91 2.30 -17.37
C ILE A 154 3.48 1.87 -18.72
N ASP A 155 4.77 1.52 -18.74
CA ASP A 155 5.41 0.86 -19.87
C ASP A 155 5.09 -0.63 -19.85
N TYR A 156 3.99 -1.00 -20.53
CA TYR A 156 3.55 -2.40 -20.63
C TYR A 156 4.49 -3.29 -21.46
N GLU A 157 5.26 -2.72 -22.38
CA GLU A 157 6.25 -3.48 -23.14
C GLU A 157 7.43 -3.88 -22.24
N ALA A 158 7.92 -2.95 -21.44
CA ALA A 158 8.92 -3.24 -20.42
C ALA A 158 8.38 -4.29 -19.43
N LEU A 159 7.15 -4.13 -18.96
CA LEU A 159 6.50 -5.05 -18.03
C LEU A 159 6.41 -6.47 -18.60
N LEU A 160 5.99 -6.63 -19.86
CA LEU A 160 5.95 -7.93 -20.54
C LEU A 160 7.34 -8.55 -20.68
N THR A 161 8.35 -7.74 -21.01
CA THR A 161 9.74 -8.20 -21.13
C THR A 161 10.29 -8.71 -19.81
N LEU A 162 9.89 -8.07 -18.71
CA LEU A 162 10.28 -8.46 -17.36
C LEU A 162 9.67 -9.79 -16.92
N ARG A 163 8.52 -10.21 -17.49
CA ARG A 163 7.79 -11.43 -17.12
C ARG A 163 7.66 -11.54 -15.58
N PRO A 164 7.03 -10.58 -14.92
CA PRO A 164 6.89 -10.62 -13.46
C PRO A 164 5.95 -11.77 -13.06
N ASP A 165 6.26 -12.39 -11.92
CA ASP A 165 5.35 -13.31 -11.26
C ASP A 165 4.19 -12.56 -10.60
N ILE A 166 4.45 -11.32 -10.17
CA ILE A 166 3.46 -10.45 -9.53
C ILE A 166 3.83 -8.97 -9.67
N VAL A 167 2.79 -8.13 -9.71
CA VAL A 167 2.89 -6.67 -9.53
C VAL A 167 2.27 -6.28 -8.20
N LEU A 168 3.06 -5.72 -7.30
CA LEU A 168 2.60 -5.15 -6.02
C LEU A 168 2.12 -3.72 -6.27
N MET A 169 0.83 -3.47 -6.00
CA MET A 169 0.16 -2.21 -6.30
C MET A 169 -0.28 -1.50 -5.03
N TYR A 170 -0.38 -0.19 -5.10
CA TYR A 170 -1.02 0.62 -4.07
C TYR A 170 -2.29 1.27 -4.62
N GLY A 171 -3.26 1.55 -3.73
CA GLY A 171 -4.47 2.27 -4.07
C GLY A 171 -4.75 3.36 -3.04
N ILE A 172 -5.13 4.57 -3.48
CA ILE A 172 -5.47 5.66 -2.56
C ILE A 172 -6.96 5.65 -2.24
N THR A 173 -7.82 5.73 -3.25
CA THR A 173 -9.29 5.79 -3.08
C THR A 173 -10.04 4.69 -3.80
N SER A 174 -9.42 4.05 -4.78
CA SER A 174 -10.01 3.00 -5.60
C SER A 174 -8.95 2.20 -6.35
N GLU A 175 -9.40 1.10 -6.95
CA GLU A 175 -8.63 0.38 -7.97
C GLU A 175 -8.46 1.27 -9.22
N ASP A 176 -7.26 1.29 -9.80
CA ASP A 176 -7.08 1.78 -11.15
C ASP A 176 -7.57 0.71 -12.14
N SER A 177 -8.81 0.84 -12.56
CA SER A 177 -9.47 -0.13 -13.43
C SER A 177 -8.83 -0.26 -14.81
N THR A 178 -8.14 0.77 -15.30
CA THR A 178 -7.42 0.76 -16.58
C THR A 178 -6.19 -0.12 -16.49
N VAL A 179 -5.38 0.08 -15.45
CA VAL A 179 -4.17 -0.70 -15.19
C VAL A 179 -4.53 -2.16 -14.93
N THR A 180 -5.46 -2.43 -14.05
CA THR A 180 -5.82 -3.81 -13.68
C THR A 180 -6.52 -4.58 -14.80
N ALA A 181 -7.34 -3.91 -15.63
CA ALA A 181 -7.88 -4.53 -16.84
C ALA A 181 -6.75 -4.97 -17.78
N LYS A 182 -5.71 -4.14 -17.94
CA LYS A 182 -4.56 -4.48 -18.78
C LYS A 182 -3.72 -5.61 -18.19
N LEU A 183 -3.47 -5.61 -16.88
CA LEU A 183 -2.77 -6.71 -16.20
C LEU A 183 -3.53 -8.04 -16.35
N ARG A 184 -4.87 -8.03 -16.22
CA ARG A 184 -5.70 -9.22 -16.44
C ARG A 184 -5.63 -9.71 -17.90
N GLU A 185 -5.70 -8.80 -18.90
CA GLU A 185 -5.51 -9.13 -20.32
C GLU A 185 -4.16 -9.82 -20.57
N LEU A 186 -3.10 -9.29 -19.94
CA LEU A 186 -1.74 -9.82 -20.05
C LEU A 186 -1.49 -11.05 -19.17
N LYS A 187 -2.47 -11.45 -18.34
CA LYS A 187 -2.38 -12.55 -17.38
C LYS A 187 -1.23 -12.37 -16.37
N ILE A 188 -0.97 -11.16 -15.97
CA ILE A 188 0.02 -10.80 -14.95
C ILE A 188 -0.71 -10.68 -13.61
N PRO A 189 -0.40 -11.52 -12.62
CA PRO A 189 -0.98 -11.41 -11.28
C PRO A 189 -0.59 -10.09 -10.63
N TYR A 190 -1.51 -9.53 -9.85
CA TYR A 190 -1.26 -8.32 -9.07
C TYR A 190 -1.97 -8.40 -7.73
N LEU A 191 -1.47 -7.65 -6.75
CA LEU A 191 -2.13 -7.49 -5.46
C LEU A 191 -1.97 -6.05 -4.99
N TYR A 192 -3.08 -5.41 -4.62
CA TYR A 192 -3.06 -4.16 -3.90
C TYR A 192 -2.76 -4.42 -2.43
N LEU A 193 -1.71 -3.79 -1.92
CA LEU A 193 -1.39 -3.82 -0.50
C LEU A 193 -2.05 -2.63 0.20
N GLY A 194 -2.65 -2.90 1.36
CA GLY A 194 -3.43 -1.91 2.10
C GLY A 194 -2.64 -1.19 3.20
N ASP A 195 -1.31 -1.24 3.18
CA ASP A 195 -0.45 -0.61 4.19
C ASP A 195 -0.74 0.89 4.37
N TYR A 196 -1.16 1.55 3.31
CA TYR A 196 -1.54 2.96 3.32
C TYR A 196 -2.77 3.24 4.21
N THR A 197 -3.66 2.28 4.39
CA THR A 197 -4.91 2.43 5.15
C THR A 197 -4.77 2.10 6.63
N GLU A 198 -3.63 1.57 7.06
CA GLU A 198 -3.40 1.20 8.45
C GLU A 198 -3.31 2.41 9.36
N GLN A 199 -3.91 2.27 10.54
CA GLN A 199 -4.05 3.34 11.53
C GLN A 199 -2.92 3.39 12.55
N SER A 200 -1.95 2.48 12.45
CA SER A 200 -0.80 2.48 13.34
C SER A 200 0.51 2.27 12.58
N PRO A 201 1.62 2.82 13.10
CA PRO A 201 2.94 2.61 12.49
C PRO A 201 3.34 1.14 12.42
N LEU A 202 3.01 0.36 13.47
CA LEU A 202 3.27 -1.07 13.52
C LEU A 202 2.35 -1.84 12.57
N GLY A 203 1.07 -1.45 12.43
CA GLY A 203 0.18 -2.05 11.43
C GLY A 203 0.69 -1.87 10.00
N LYS A 204 1.23 -0.69 9.68
CA LYS A 204 1.89 -0.47 8.37
C LYS A 204 3.10 -1.39 8.19
N ALA A 205 3.93 -1.54 9.20
CA ALA A 205 5.13 -2.38 9.14
C ALA A 205 4.80 -3.88 9.00
N GLU A 206 3.69 -4.34 9.57
CA GLU A 206 3.32 -5.75 9.57
C GLU A 206 3.00 -6.32 8.17
N TRP A 207 2.75 -5.45 7.19
CA TRP A 207 2.59 -5.86 5.79
C TRP A 207 3.85 -6.51 5.19
N VAL A 208 5.00 -6.37 5.85
CA VAL A 208 6.21 -7.12 5.51
C VAL A 208 5.97 -8.64 5.55
N VAL A 209 5.07 -9.12 6.42
CA VAL A 209 4.72 -10.55 6.54
C VAL A 209 3.92 -11.02 5.32
N ALA A 210 2.97 -10.20 4.82
CA ALA A 210 2.25 -10.51 3.58
C ALA A 210 3.19 -10.59 2.37
N ILE A 211 4.15 -9.65 2.28
CA ILE A 211 5.20 -9.69 1.25
C ILE A 211 6.10 -10.92 1.44
N GLY A 212 6.47 -11.26 2.68
CA GLY A 212 7.24 -12.46 3.01
C GLY A 212 6.55 -13.75 2.55
N GLU A 213 5.22 -13.83 2.66
CA GLU A 213 4.44 -14.95 2.11
C GLU A 213 4.56 -15.03 0.59
N ILE A 214 4.40 -13.91 -0.10
CA ILE A 214 4.49 -13.84 -1.57
C ILE A 214 5.85 -14.36 -2.07
N VAL A 215 6.95 -14.01 -1.39
CA VAL A 215 8.33 -14.37 -1.80
C VAL A 215 8.90 -15.58 -1.06
N GLY A 216 8.09 -16.30 -0.28
CA GLY A 216 8.44 -17.57 0.34
C GLY A 216 9.37 -17.49 1.55
N CYS A 217 9.27 -16.41 2.33
CA CYS A 217 10.05 -16.29 3.57
C CYS A 217 9.21 -15.71 4.73
N ARG A 218 7.91 -16.08 4.81
CA ARG A 218 6.99 -15.59 5.85
C ARG A 218 7.56 -15.70 7.26
N ALA A 219 8.04 -16.87 7.64
CA ALA A 219 8.56 -17.07 9.00
C ALA A 219 9.73 -16.12 9.35
N TYR A 220 10.58 -15.77 8.37
CA TYR A 220 11.61 -14.76 8.57
C TYR A 220 11.04 -13.35 8.63
N ALA A 221 10.03 -13.05 7.82
CA ALA A 221 9.34 -11.76 7.85
C ALA A 221 8.60 -11.52 9.18
N GLU A 222 8.02 -12.57 9.78
CA GLU A 222 7.45 -12.54 11.13
C GLU A 222 8.52 -12.16 12.17
N GLN A 223 9.71 -12.77 12.11
CA GLN A 223 10.83 -12.41 13.00
C GLN A 223 11.28 -10.96 12.83
N VAL A 224 11.41 -10.50 11.58
CA VAL A 224 11.75 -9.10 11.27
C VAL A 224 10.70 -8.15 11.86
N PHE A 225 9.41 -8.49 11.73
CA PHE A 225 8.33 -7.70 12.31
C PHE A 225 8.37 -7.69 13.85
N ASP A 226 8.57 -8.83 14.48
CA ASP A 226 8.70 -8.94 15.95
C ASP A 226 9.85 -8.06 16.47
N ASP A 227 10.98 -8.03 15.78
CA ASP A 227 12.11 -7.17 16.10
C ASP A 227 11.76 -5.67 15.96
N ILE A 228 10.98 -5.30 14.93
CA ILE A 228 10.47 -3.93 14.76
C ILE A 228 9.58 -3.55 15.95
N VAL A 229 8.65 -4.42 16.33
CA VAL A 229 7.74 -4.22 17.47
C VAL A 229 8.53 -4.05 18.77
N ALA A 230 9.52 -4.90 19.01
CA ALA A 230 10.37 -4.83 20.21
C ALA A 230 11.11 -3.49 20.30
N ARG A 231 11.77 -3.05 19.20
CA ARG A 231 12.49 -1.77 19.16
C ARG A 231 11.56 -0.57 19.34
N TYR A 232 10.41 -0.57 18.65
CA TYR A 232 9.41 0.49 18.77
C TYR A 232 8.93 0.64 20.21
N ASN A 233 8.50 -0.46 20.83
CA ASN A 233 7.99 -0.47 22.20
C ASN A 233 9.08 -0.09 23.23
N ALA A 234 10.34 -0.48 23.00
CA ALA A 234 11.46 -0.09 23.86
C ALA A 234 11.71 1.42 23.87
N ILE A 235 11.48 2.11 22.73
CA ILE A 235 11.56 3.58 22.65
C ILE A 235 10.34 4.20 23.34
N LYS A 236 9.14 3.75 22.98
CA LYS A 236 7.88 4.25 23.56
C LYS A 236 7.84 4.16 25.09
N ALA A 237 8.35 3.07 25.67
CA ALA A 237 8.39 2.86 27.12
C ALA A 237 9.31 3.85 27.87
N LYS A 238 10.24 4.51 27.17
CA LYS A 238 11.14 5.51 27.74
C LYS A 238 10.60 6.94 27.66
N VAL A 239 9.50 7.13 26.96
CA VAL A 239 8.87 8.45 26.81
C VAL A 239 8.28 8.88 28.14
N ILE A 240 8.89 9.87 28.79
CA ILE A 240 8.43 10.47 30.04
C ILE A 240 7.80 11.83 29.68
N ASN A 241 6.48 11.94 29.87
CA ASN A 241 5.76 13.17 29.52
C ASN A 241 5.16 13.84 30.72
N THR A 242 5.75 14.97 31.09
CA THR A 242 5.11 15.96 32.00
C THR A 242 4.43 17.07 31.20
N ASP A 243 5.08 17.54 30.14
CA ASP A 243 4.56 18.58 29.24
C ASP A 243 4.40 18.01 27.85
N ARG A 244 3.17 17.92 27.35
CA ARG A 244 2.88 17.43 26.01
C ARG A 244 2.82 18.61 25.03
N PRO A 245 3.91 18.93 24.31
CA PRO A 245 3.90 20.05 23.37
C PRO A 245 2.90 19.79 22.24
N LYS A 246 2.21 20.85 21.83
CA LYS A 246 1.22 20.81 20.76
C LYS A 246 1.89 20.78 19.40
N VAL A 247 1.56 19.75 18.63
CA VAL A 247 2.20 19.47 17.34
C VAL A 247 1.24 19.78 16.20
N MET A 248 1.62 20.72 15.35
CA MET A 248 1.01 20.97 14.05
C MET A 248 1.67 20.09 12.99
N PHE A 249 0.91 19.64 11.99
CA PHE A 249 1.39 18.71 10.99
C PHE A 249 0.96 19.11 9.58
N ASN A 250 1.79 18.81 8.56
CA ASN A 250 1.59 19.13 7.14
C ASN A 250 1.75 20.62 6.79
N LEU A 251 1.29 20.94 5.57
CA LEU A 251 1.20 22.27 4.97
C LEU A 251 -0.14 22.37 4.23
N PRO A 252 -0.76 23.54 4.12
CA PRO A 252 -1.95 23.68 3.30
C PRO A 252 -1.66 23.35 1.83
N TYR A 253 -2.64 22.72 1.21
CA TYR A 253 -2.65 22.52 -0.25
C TYR A 253 -3.72 23.42 -0.85
N GLN A 254 -3.32 24.35 -1.69
CA GLN A 254 -4.16 25.48 -2.11
C GLN A 254 -4.67 26.24 -0.87
N ASP A 255 -5.95 26.46 -0.73
CA ASP A 255 -6.55 27.21 0.39
C ASP A 255 -7.14 26.29 1.48
N VAL A 256 -6.77 25.02 1.49
CA VAL A 256 -7.28 24.01 2.43
C VAL A 256 -6.13 23.32 3.17
N TRP A 257 -6.24 23.26 4.50
CA TRP A 257 -5.32 22.45 5.30
C TRP A 257 -5.98 21.13 5.66
N TYR A 258 -5.39 20.03 5.20
CA TYR A 258 -5.90 18.68 5.46
C TYR A 258 -5.30 18.12 6.75
N MET A 259 -6.12 18.13 7.81
CA MET A 259 -5.76 17.63 9.12
C MET A 259 -6.00 16.12 9.21
N PRO A 260 -4.99 15.31 9.57
CA PRO A 260 -5.16 13.88 9.78
C PRO A 260 -6.26 13.56 10.80
N SER A 261 -6.90 12.39 10.67
CA SER A 261 -7.82 11.90 11.71
C SER A 261 -7.08 11.47 12.98
N ASP A 262 -7.78 11.53 14.11
CA ASP A 262 -7.23 11.16 15.41
C ASP A 262 -6.73 9.72 15.49
N ASP A 263 -7.30 8.83 14.68
CA ASP A 263 -6.93 7.43 14.56
C ASP A 263 -5.85 7.16 13.48
N SER A 264 -5.28 8.20 12.86
CA SER A 264 -4.24 8.04 11.86
C SER A 264 -2.89 7.62 12.46
N TYR A 265 -2.08 6.90 11.67
CA TYR A 265 -0.75 6.44 12.10
C TYR A 265 0.18 7.59 12.52
N ILE A 266 0.07 8.76 11.88
CA ILE A 266 0.92 9.91 12.21
C ILE A 266 0.53 10.54 13.54
N VAL A 267 -0.76 10.62 13.86
CA VAL A 267 -1.22 11.09 15.17
C VAL A 267 -0.77 10.13 16.26
N ARG A 268 -0.84 8.82 15.99
CA ARG A 268 -0.31 7.81 16.92
C ARG A 268 1.19 7.98 17.17
N LEU A 269 1.98 8.24 16.12
CA LEU A 269 3.42 8.51 16.24
C LEU A 269 3.69 9.74 17.12
N ILE A 270 2.97 10.83 16.90
CA ILE A 270 3.09 12.06 17.70
C ILE A 270 2.79 11.77 19.17
N GLU A 271 1.71 11.04 19.46
CA GLU A 271 1.29 10.70 20.81
C GLU A 271 2.24 9.71 21.49
N ASP A 272 2.70 8.69 20.77
CA ASP A 272 3.66 7.71 21.28
C ASP A 272 5.04 8.33 21.53
N ALA A 273 5.39 9.40 20.81
CA ALA A 273 6.59 10.20 21.04
C ALA A 273 6.44 11.24 22.16
N GLY A 274 5.23 11.41 22.71
CA GLY A 274 4.96 12.29 23.83
C GLY A 274 4.42 13.66 23.48
N GLY A 275 4.08 13.92 22.25
CA GLY A 275 3.40 15.14 21.84
C GLY A 275 1.88 15.08 22.03
N GLU A 276 1.23 16.22 21.83
CA GLU A 276 -0.22 16.35 21.71
C GLU A 276 -0.54 16.80 20.28
N TYR A 277 -1.35 16.01 19.56
CA TYR A 277 -1.82 16.45 18.25
C TYR A 277 -2.76 17.63 18.41
N ILE A 278 -2.44 18.77 17.79
CA ILE A 278 -3.13 20.05 18.04
C ILE A 278 -4.61 20.06 17.63
N TYR A 279 -5.01 19.17 16.70
CA TYR A 279 -6.39 19.05 16.21
C TYR A 279 -7.17 17.88 16.84
N LYS A 280 -6.63 17.28 17.90
CA LYS A 280 -7.23 16.15 18.62
C LYS A 280 -8.68 16.40 19.04
N GLY A 281 -9.56 15.42 18.84
CA GLY A 281 -10.98 15.49 19.17
C GLY A 281 -11.88 16.15 18.13
N HIS A 282 -11.32 16.71 17.06
CA HIS A 282 -12.07 17.38 16.00
C HIS A 282 -12.33 16.51 14.76
N ASN A 283 -11.58 15.42 14.59
CA ASN A 283 -11.71 14.46 13.51
C ASN A 283 -11.39 13.03 14.00
N PRO A 284 -12.31 12.38 14.73
CA PRO A 284 -12.01 11.16 15.48
C PRO A 284 -11.64 9.96 14.59
N SER A 285 -12.18 9.88 13.36
CA SER A 285 -11.88 8.77 12.44
C SER A 285 -12.22 9.12 11.00
N GLY A 286 -11.67 8.38 10.04
CA GLY A 286 -12.14 8.39 8.65
C GLY A 286 -11.38 9.29 7.70
N GLY A 287 -10.12 9.39 7.73
CA GLY A 287 -9.30 10.16 6.79
C GLY A 287 -9.11 11.63 7.16
N SER A 288 -8.42 12.38 6.31
CA SER A 288 -8.11 13.78 6.61
C SER A 288 -9.31 14.70 6.44
N ARG A 289 -9.45 15.68 7.33
CA ARG A 289 -10.47 16.73 7.28
C ARG A 289 -9.85 18.05 6.81
N GLY A 290 -10.47 18.67 5.79
CA GLY A 290 -10.09 20.00 5.37
C GLY A 290 -10.59 21.07 6.34
N ILE A 291 -9.70 21.99 6.72
CA ILE A 291 -10.01 23.21 7.50
C ILE A 291 -9.61 24.45 6.69
N SER A 292 -10.20 25.60 7.01
CA SER A 292 -9.86 26.87 6.36
C SER A 292 -8.48 27.38 6.81
N LEU A 293 -7.90 28.33 6.06
CA LEU A 293 -6.64 28.95 6.46
C LEU A 293 -6.78 29.80 7.73
N GLU A 294 -7.96 30.37 7.99
CA GLU A 294 -8.24 31.11 9.23
C GLU A 294 -8.23 30.18 10.44
N GLU A 295 -8.89 29.02 10.36
CA GLU A 295 -8.86 28.03 11.42
C GLU A 295 -7.44 27.49 11.64
N ALA A 296 -6.72 27.20 10.54
CA ALA A 296 -5.34 26.78 10.60
C ALA A 296 -4.42 27.82 11.23
N LEU A 297 -4.62 29.12 10.98
CA LEU A 297 -3.83 30.20 11.59
C LEU A 297 -3.98 30.24 13.10
N ILE A 298 -5.19 30.01 13.62
CA ILE A 298 -5.44 29.90 15.06
C ILE A 298 -4.65 28.74 15.66
N LEU A 299 -4.66 27.58 14.98
CA LEU A 299 -3.93 26.39 15.44
C LEU A 299 -2.41 26.60 15.38
N VAL A 300 -1.87 27.08 14.26
CA VAL A 300 -0.42 27.30 14.10
C VAL A 300 0.12 28.30 15.16
N ASN A 301 -0.65 29.33 15.53
CA ASN A 301 -0.25 30.27 16.60
C ASN A 301 -0.29 29.66 18.00
N ARG A 302 -0.88 28.48 18.17
CA ARG A 302 -0.92 27.71 19.42
C ARG A 302 0.00 26.50 19.41
N ALA A 303 0.65 26.23 18.26
CA ALA A 303 1.56 25.10 18.11
C ALA A 303 2.91 25.38 18.75
N ASP A 304 3.42 24.40 19.48
CA ASP A 304 4.79 24.40 20.02
C ASP A 304 5.81 23.85 19.01
N ILE A 305 5.35 22.93 18.14
CA ILE A 305 6.17 22.27 17.13
C ILE A 305 5.37 22.17 15.83
N TRP A 306 6.05 22.36 14.70
CA TRP A 306 5.47 22.12 13.37
C TRP A 306 6.26 21.04 12.66
N LEU A 307 5.60 19.94 12.29
CA LEU A 307 6.19 18.78 11.61
C LEU A 307 5.77 18.70 10.14
N ASN A 308 6.71 18.27 9.32
CA ASN A 308 6.53 17.82 7.94
C ASN A 308 5.82 18.85 7.03
N PRO A 309 6.35 20.08 6.90
CA PRO A 309 5.78 21.08 6.00
C PRO A 309 6.12 20.76 4.53
N SER A 310 5.64 19.61 4.02
CA SER A 310 5.76 19.17 2.63
C SER A 310 7.22 19.13 2.10
N GLN A 311 7.50 19.71 0.93
CA GLN A 311 8.81 19.66 0.27
C GLN A 311 9.78 20.77 0.71
N VAL A 312 9.39 21.59 1.66
CA VAL A 312 10.15 22.75 2.14
C VAL A 312 11.49 22.33 2.77
N LEU A 313 12.56 23.05 2.51
CA LEU A 313 13.91 22.74 2.98
C LEU A 313 14.49 23.77 3.95
N SER A 314 13.89 24.97 4.00
CA SER A 314 14.33 26.06 4.86
C SER A 314 13.13 26.86 5.40
N LEU A 315 13.35 27.65 6.46
CA LEU A 315 12.34 28.59 6.94
C LEU A 315 12.02 29.67 5.92
N ASP A 316 12.97 30.06 5.09
CA ASP A 316 12.72 31.07 4.05
C ASP A 316 11.82 30.51 2.94
N GLU A 317 12.02 29.25 2.53
CA GLU A 317 11.09 28.58 1.63
C GLU A 317 9.70 28.44 2.27
N LEU A 318 9.61 28.07 3.56
CA LEU A 318 8.34 27.99 4.27
C LEU A 318 7.62 29.33 4.28
N ARG A 319 8.32 30.43 4.57
CA ARG A 319 7.76 31.80 4.55
C ARG A 319 7.27 32.20 3.16
N ALA A 320 7.95 31.75 2.12
CA ALA A 320 7.57 32.03 0.74
C ALA A 320 6.30 31.27 0.30
N VAL A 321 6.20 29.98 0.64
CA VAL A 321 5.06 29.12 0.21
C VAL A 321 3.85 29.27 1.13
N ALA A 322 4.04 29.68 2.38
CA ALA A 322 2.98 29.82 3.38
C ALA A 322 3.06 31.17 4.14
N PRO A 323 2.98 32.31 3.43
CA PRO A 323 3.24 33.64 4.02
C PRO A 323 2.29 34.03 5.16
N HIS A 324 1.07 33.49 5.18
CA HIS A 324 0.10 33.72 6.25
C HIS A 324 0.59 33.21 7.61
N PHE A 325 1.48 32.22 7.63
CA PHE A 325 2.01 31.57 8.82
C PHE A 325 3.44 32.02 9.16
N ALA A 326 4.07 32.84 8.32
CA ALA A 326 5.47 33.24 8.42
C ALA A 326 5.85 33.90 9.76
N ASN A 327 4.91 34.59 10.38
CA ASN A 327 5.08 35.32 11.63
C ASN A 327 4.56 34.57 12.89
N SER A 328 4.16 33.31 12.75
CA SER A 328 3.74 32.49 13.89
C SER A 328 4.90 32.24 14.85
N GLU A 329 4.59 32.01 16.13
CA GLU A 329 5.61 31.78 17.16
C GLU A 329 6.46 30.55 16.86
N VAL A 330 5.84 29.46 16.37
CA VAL A 330 6.55 28.22 16.00
C VAL A 330 7.56 28.41 14.88
N VAL A 331 7.29 29.33 13.93
CA VAL A 331 8.24 29.70 12.87
C VAL A 331 9.33 30.63 13.39
N ARG A 332 8.98 31.64 14.23
CA ARG A 332 9.97 32.54 14.83
C ARG A 332 10.93 31.84 15.78
N SER A 333 10.44 30.90 16.58
CA SER A 333 11.29 30.08 17.47
C SER A 333 12.10 29.00 16.72
N GLY A 334 11.84 28.81 15.42
CA GLY A 334 12.52 27.80 14.59
C GLY A 334 12.18 26.37 15.01
N ARG A 335 11.04 26.12 15.65
CA ARG A 335 10.61 24.76 16.04
C ARG A 335 9.83 24.08 14.91
N VAL A 336 10.40 24.13 13.72
CA VAL A 336 9.85 23.54 12.49
C VAL A 336 10.80 22.44 12.01
N TYR A 337 10.29 21.26 11.80
CA TYR A 337 11.07 20.08 11.40
C TYR A 337 10.43 19.39 10.20
N ASN A 338 11.26 18.95 9.26
CA ASN A 338 10.77 18.24 8.08
C ASN A 338 11.40 16.85 7.97
N ASN A 339 10.69 15.91 7.33
CA ASN A 339 11.06 14.51 7.16
C ASN A 339 11.80 14.23 5.84
N ASN A 340 12.36 15.24 5.22
CA ASN A 340 13.07 15.15 3.95
C ASN A 340 14.59 15.37 4.08
N ARG A 341 15.16 15.06 5.25
CA ARG A 341 16.61 15.15 5.50
C ARG A 341 17.42 14.30 4.53
N ILE A 342 16.94 13.10 4.26
CA ILE A 342 17.60 12.14 3.35
C ILE A 342 16.75 12.03 2.09
N ARG A 343 17.29 12.48 0.97
CA ARG A 343 16.56 12.54 -0.31
C ARG A 343 17.47 12.32 -1.50
N THR A 344 16.85 11.87 -2.60
CA THR A 344 17.51 11.83 -3.92
C THR A 344 17.57 13.23 -4.52
N GLN A 345 18.40 13.42 -5.53
CA GLN A 345 18.46 14.68 -6.29
C GLN A 345 17.15 15.05 -7.01
N TYR A 346 16.26 14.06 -7.20
CA TYR A 346 14.96 14.23 -7.84
C TYR A 346 13.80 14.42 -6.83
N GLY A 347 14.13 14.51 -5.53
CA GLY A 347 13.14 14.79 -4.47
C GLY A 347 12.50 13.54 -3.81
N GLY A 348 12.90 12.34 -4.20
CA GLY A 348 12.51 11.13 -3.46
C GLY A 348 13.10 11.15 -2.04
N SER A 349 12.29 10.87 -1.01
CA SER A 349 12.72 10.87 0.39
C SER A 349 12.75 9.47 0.95
N ASP A 350 13.84 9.14 1.66
CA ASP A 350 13.98 7.87 2.37
C ASP A 350 12.89 7.64 3.45
N PHE A 351 12.33 8.72 3.97
CA PHE A 351 11.19 8.64 4.87
C PHE A 351 9.98 7.91 4.22
N TRP A 352 9.69 8.18 2.95
CA TRP A 352 8.60 7.51 2.23
C TRP A 352 8.96 6.11 1.74
N GLU A 353 10.23 5.74 1.79
CA GLU A 353 10.72 4.42 1.40
C GLU A 353 10.93 3.54 2.63
N SER A 354 11.94 3.81 3.47
CA SER A 354 12.37 2.90 4.52
C SER A 354 11.65 3.06 5.85
N ALA A 355 10.99 4.20 6.12
CA ALA A 355 10.34 4.42 7.42
C ALA A 355 9.20 3.44 7.72
N ILE A 356 8.62 2.83 6.69
CA ILE A 356 7.55 1.85 6.85
C ILE A 356 8.01 0.61 7.64
N VAL A 357 9.24 0.18 7.45
CA VAL A 357 9.87 -0.94 8.18
C VAL A 357 10.81 -0.47 9.29
N ARG A 358 10.86 0.83 9.53
CA ARG A 358 11.67 1.46 10.58
C ARG A 358 10.87 2.49 11.40
N PRO A 359 9.63 2.16 11.82
CA PRO A 359 8.81 3.09 12.62
C PRO A 359 9.46 3.41 13.98
N ASP A 360 10.32 2.54 14.50
CA ASP A 360 11.16 2.77 15.67
C ASP A 360 12.11 3.96 15.48
N VAL A 361 12.71 4.11 14.30
CA VAL A 361 13.60 5.24 14.01
C VAL A 361 12.81 6.55 13.87
N VAL A 362 11.62 6.49 13.23
CA VAL A 362 10.72 7.64 13.17
C VAL A 362 10.28 8.07 14.58
N LEU A 363 9.91 7.11 15.43
CA LEU A 363 9.53 7.37 16.81
C LEU A 363 10.70 7.98 17.61
N SER A 364 11.93 7.48 17.39
CA SER A 364 13.13 8.04 18.00
C SER A 364 13.36 9.49 17.61
N ASP A 365 13.24 9.82 16.32
CA ASP A 365 13.34 11.21 15.84
C ASP A 365 12.30 12.10 16.51
N LEU A 366 11.03 11.69 16.49
CA LEU A 366 9.94 12.47 17.08
C LEU A 366 10.09 12.64 18.58
N THR A 367 10.50 11.59 19.31
CA THR A 367 10.79 11.69 20.76
C THR A 367 11.90 12.71 21.04
N THR A 368 12.94 12.70 20.21
CA THR A 368 14.06 13.64 20.30
C THR A 368 13.61 15.07 20.05
N ILE A 369 12.81 15.31 19.00
CA ILE A 369 12.25 16.63 18.67
C ILE A 369 11.32 17.15 19.77
N ILE A 370 10.42 16.28 20.26
CA ILE A 370 9.41 16.63 21.25
C ILE A 370 10.06 16.95 22.60
N SER A 371 11.13 16.24 22.98
CA SER A 371 11.91 16.53 24.19
C SER A 371 12.78 17.80 24.09
N GLY A 372 12.83 18.46 22.94
CA GLY A 372 13.65 19.65 22.71
C GLY A 372 15.13 19.36 22.47
N ASN A 373 15.50 18.10 22.29
CA ASN A 373 16.84 17.70 21.87
C ASN A 373 16.87 17.59 20.34
N GLU A 374 17.88 18.13 19.68
CA GLU A 374 17.96 18.17 18.22
C GLU A 374 19.10 17.33 17.66
N SER A 375 19.75 16.51 18.49
CA SER A 375 20.90 15.71 18.08
C SER A 375 20.48 14.38 17.44
N ASN A 376 21.21 13.96 16.39
CA ASN A 376 21.13 12.62 15.79
C ASN A 376 19.78 12.22 15.19
N LEU A 377 19.05 13.16 14.59
CA LEU A 377 17.85 12.85 13.81
C LEU A 377 18.24 12.09 12.54
N TYR A 378 17.49 11.05 12.21
CA TYR A 378 17.73 10.27 10.99
C TYR A 378 16.92 10.78 9.80
N TYR A 379 15.59 10.73 9.89
CA TYR A 379 14.70 11.16 8.81
C TYR A 379 14.41 12.66 8.84
N HIS A 380 14.35 13.22 10.05
CA HIS A 380 13.98 14.60 10.24
C HIS A 380 15.18 15.53 10.31
N HIS A 381 14.95 16.79 10.00
CA HIS A 381 15.89 17.89 10.26
C HIS A 381 15.12 19.15 10.65
N LYS A 382 15.76 20.00 11.43
CA LYS A 382 15.24 21.32 11.73
C LYS A 382 15.41 22.21 10.51
N LEU A 383 14.39 23.03 10.21
CA LEU A 383 14.49 24.06 9.17
C LEU A 383 15.21 25.30 9.72
N HIS A 384 16.11 25.85 8.95
CA HIS A 384 16.91 27.05 9.29
C HIS A 384 16.69 28.18 8.29
#